data_11dc8665cf9828fc8e15eaa1520d46e4
#
_entry.id   11dc8665cf9828fc8e15eaa1520d46e4
#
_cell.length_a   1.000
_cell.length_b   1.000
_cell.length_c   1.000
_cell.angle_alpha   90.00
_cell.angle_beta   90.00
_cell.angle_gamma   90.00
#
_symmetry.space_group_name_H-M   'P 1'
#
loop_
_entity.id
_entity.type
_entity.pdbx_description
1 polymer ?
#
loop_
_entity_poly.entity_id
_entity_poly.type
_entity_poly.pdbx_seq_one_letter_code
_entity_poly.pdbx_strand_id
1 'polypeptide(L)'
;MKQLLIALVILTTTACGWHLRGITKLPATVQVMTLESQANTRFTERLKQQLIFNGVVFPSDASANVRLMIAPIHIERLTLSVNSRGQAAEYELNAELKVRLIQLEEGTDTEWNLSGRRIFSNDINSVIATQSEEKVQRQELENDLIRKLMNRLKKAQLK
;
A
#
# COMPACT_ATOMS: atom_id res chain seq x y z
N MET A 1 30.28 -35.36 -30.12
CA MET A 1 30.28 -33.88 -30.08
C MET A 1 28.87 -33.28 -30.06
N LYS A 2 27.91 -33.66 -30.94
CA LYS A 2 26.53 -33.14 -30.90
C LYS A 2 25.77 -33.39 -29.56
N GLN A 3 25.93 -34.58 -28.98
CA GLN A 3 25.27 -34.91 -27.69
C GLN A 3 25.80 -34.10 -26.50
N LEU A 4 27.08 -33.75 -26.53
CA LEU A 4 27.72 -32.92 -25.50
C LEU A 4 27.24 -31.47 -25.57
N LEU A 5 26.99 -30.95 -26.77
CA LEU A 5 26.44 -29.61 -27.00
C LEU A 5 24.99 -29.50 -26.54
N ILE A 6 24.16 -30.53 -26.75
CA ILE A 6 22.76 -30.59 -26.26
C ILE A 6 22.73 -30.65 -24.74
N ALA A 7 23.60 -31.43 -24.10
CA ALA A 7 23.70 -31.50 -22.65
C ALA A 7 24.10 -30.13 -22.04
N LEU A 8 25.01 -29.41 -22.68
CA LEU A 8 25.45 -28.08 -22.24
C LEU A 8 24.33 -27.06 -22.34
N VAL A 9 23.50 -27.08 -23.40
CA VAL A 9 22.36 -26.19 -23.58
C VAL A 9 21.27 -26.46 -22.52
N ILE A 10 21.01 -27.72 -22.18
CA ILE A 10 20.04 -28.09 -21.15
C ILE A 10 20.51 -27.63 -19.76
N LEU A 11 21.80 -27.70 -19.46
CA LEU A 11 22.36 -27.21 -18.20
C LEU A 11 22.23 -25.68 -18.02
N THR A 12 22.29 -24.91 -19.10
CA THR A 12 22.20 -23.44 -19.04
C THR A 12 20.76 -22.94 -18.84
N THR A 13 19.74 -23.72 -19.23
CA THR A 13 18.32 -23.31 -19.05
C THR A 13 17.81 -23.46 -17.61
N THR A 14 18.48 -24.23 -16.77
CA THR A 14 18.10 -24.39 -15.35
C THR A 14 18.65 -23.28 -14.45
N ALA A 15 19.53 -22.40 -14.95
CA ALA A 15 20.17 -21.34 -14.17
C ALA A 15 19.31 -20.08 -13.98
N CYS A 16 18.13 -19.96 -14.62
CA CYS A 16 17.15 -18.93 -14.31
C CYS A 16 16.40 -19.30 -13.01
N GLY A 17 17.08 -19.19 -11.89
CA GLY A 17 16.45 -19.22 -10.58
C GLY A 17 15.49 -18.05 -10.42
N TRP A 18 14.23 -18.20 -10.86
CA TRP A 18 13.16 -17.30 -10.47
C TRP A 18 12.96 -17.43 -8.96
N HIS A 19 13.63 -16.59 -8.21
CA HIS A 19 13.35 -16.44 -6.78
C HIS A 19 11.98 -15.79 -6.69
N LEU A 20 10.96 -16.60 -6.44
CA LEU A 20 9.66 -16.10 -5.97
C LEU A 20 9.97 -15.26 -4.73
N ARG A 21 9.78 -13.94 -4.82
CA ARG A 21 9.98 -13.03 -3.70
C ARG A 21 9.05 -13.49 -2.59
N GLY A 22 9.58 -14.29 -1.66
CA GLY A 22 8.82 -14.88 -0.57
C GLY A 22 8.10 -13.82 0.22
N ILE A 23 6.96 -14.18 0.78
CA ILE A 23 6.19 -13.35 1.71
C ILE A 23 7.15 -12.95 2.83
N THR A 24 7.59 -11.70 2.85
CA THR A 24 8.41 -11.19 3.94
C THR A 24 7.49 -10.90 5.10
N LYS A 25 7.39 -11.83 6.05
CA LYS A 25 6.61 -11.64 7.27
C LYS A 25 7.04 -10.35 7.96
N LEU A 26 6.11 -9.71 8.63
CA LEU A 26 6.41 -8.57 9.50
C LEU A 26 7.29 -9.01 10.68
N PRO A 27 8.12 -8.12 11.25
CA PRO A 27 8.90 -8.40 12.47
C PRO A 27 7.99 -8.92 13.59
N ALA A 28 8.49 -9.83 14.41
CA ALA A 28 7.74 -10.43 15.54
C ALA A 28 7.15 -9.37 16.48
N THR A 29 7.86 -8.26 16.65
CA THR A 29 7.46 -7.11 17.48
C THR A 29 6.14 -6.45 17.05
N VAL A 30 5.73 -6.58 15.78
CA VAL A 30 4.48 -6.01 15.24
C VAL A 30 3.48 -7.08 14.79
N GLN A 31 3.72 -8.37 15.12
CA GLN A 31 2.82 -9.44 14.68
C GLN A 31 1.55 -9.57 15.52
N VAL A 32 1.56 -9.10 16.77
CA VAL A 32 0.38 -9.13 17.65
C VAL A 32 -0.05 -7.70 17.92
N MET A 33 -1.11 -7.24 17.24
CA MET A 33 -1.53 -5.85 17.30
C MET A 33 -3.05 -5.67 17.35
N THR A 34 -3.47 -4.52 17.85
CA THR A 34 -4.82 -3.99 17.65
C THR A 34 -4.82 -2.99 16.50
N LEU A 35 -5.92 -2.93 15.75
CA LEU A 35 -6.12 -1.98 14.66
C LEU A 35 -7.30 -1.07 15.00
N GLU A 36 -7.02 0.23 15.13
CA GLU A 36 -8.02 1.28 15.26
C GLU A 36 -8.01 2.13 14.00
N SER A 37 -9.09 2.12 13.23
CA SER A 37 -9.13 2.82 11.94
C SER A 37 -10.31 3.78 11.86
N GLN A 38 -10.01 5.02 11.47
CA GLN A 38 -10.99 6.04 11.11
C GLN A 38 -11.08 6.23 9.58
N ALA A 39 -10.33 5.43 8.80
CA ALA A 39 -10.44 5.37 7.35
C ALA A 39 -11.75 4.68 6.93
N ASN A 40 -12.09 4.78 5.64
CA ASN A 40 -13.27 4.10 5.12
C ASN A 40 -13.17 2.56 5.27
N THR A 41 -14.31 1.90 5.37
CA THR A 41 -14.41 0.45 5.63
C THR A 41 -13.64 -0.37 4.60
N ARG A 42 -13.70 0.00 3.30
CA ARG A 42 -13.01 -0.72 2.23
C ARG A 42 -11.49 -0.69 2.39
N PHE A 43 -10.93 0.47 2.73
CA PHE A 43 -9.49 0.60 3.00
C PHE A 43 -9.10 -0.23 4.23
N THR A 44 -9.86 -0.11 5.32
CA THR A 44 -9.60 -0.82 6.58
C THR A 44 -9.60 -2.33 6.38
N GLU A 45 -10.59 -2.88 5.66
CA GLU A 45 -10.65 -4.32 5.38
C GLU A 45 -9.48 -4.79 4.50
N ARG A 46 -9.13 -4.04 3.45
CA ARG A 46 -7.96 -4.38 2.62
C ARG A 46 -6.66 -4.32 3.42
N LEU A 47 -6.50 -3.31 4.26
CA LEU A 47 -5.33 -3.20 5.14
C LEU A 47 -5.27 -4.39 6.10
N LYS A 48 -6.38 -4.73 6.76
CA LYS A 48 -6.48 -5.88 7.67
C LYS A 48 -6.11 -7.18 6.99
N GLN A 49 -6.63 -7.43 5.78
CA GLN A 49 -6.28 -8.61 4.99
C GLN A 49 -4.77 -8.65 4.66
N GLN A 50 -4.18 -7.51 4.27
CA GLN A 50 -2.74 -7.44 4.01
C GLN A 50 -1.89 -7.68 5.26
N LEU A 51 -2.32 -7.19 6.42
CA LEU A 51 -1.65 -7.44 7.71
C LEU A 51 -1.71 -8.93 8.06
N ILE A 52 -2.88 -9.57 7.99
CA ILE A 52 -3.07 -11.01 8.25
C ILE A 52 -2.19 -11.84 7.30
N PHE A 53 -2.19 -11.50 6.00
CA PHE A 53 -1.37 -12.18 5.00
C PHE A 53 0.14 -12.10 5.31
N ASN A 54 0.58 -11.04 5.97
CA ASN A 54 1.97 -10.85 6.40
C ASN A 54 2.25 -11.34 7.84
N GLY A 55 1.34 -12.14 8.41
CA GLY A 55 1.53 -12.85 9.67
C GLY A 55 1.05 -12.11 10.91
N VAL A 56 0.24 -11.04 10.76
CA VAL A 56 -0.34 -10.34 11.90
C VAL A 56 -1.54 -11.11 12.45
N VAL A 57 -1.60 -11.18 13.78
CA VAL A 57 -2.71 -11.71 14.55
C VAL A 57 -3.37 -10.57 15.30
N PHE A 58 -4.70 -10.51 15.23
CA PHE A 58 -5.52 -9.57 15.98
C PHE A 58 -6.16 -10.31 17.16
N PRO A 59 -5.60 -10.20 18.37
CA PRO A 59 -6.15 -10.87 19.53
C PRO A 59 -7.49 -10.26 19.94
N SER A 60 -8.38 -11.09 20.49
CA SER A 60 -9.65 -10.64 21.05
C SER A 60 -9.55 -10.17 22.49
N ASP A 61 -8.42 -10.38 23.13
CA ASP A 61 -8.07 -9.99 24.48
C ASP A 61 -7.03 -8.85 24.49
N ALA A 62 -6.65 -8.37 25.66
CA ALA A 62 -5.67 -7.29 25.81
C ALA A 62 -4.19 -7.73 25.57
N SER A 63 -3.96 -8.87 24.92
CA SER A 63 -2.62 -9.41 24.70
C SER A 63 -1.85 -8.76 23.53
N ALA A 64 -2.38 -7.72 22.93
CA ALA A 64 -1.70 -7.00 21.85
C ALA A 64 -0.48 -6.23 22.41
N ASN A 65 0.67 -6.39 21.75
CA ASN A 65 1.89 -5.65 22.10
C ASN A 65 1.91 -4.26 21.48
N VAL A 66 1.16 -4.09 20.40
CA VAL A 66 1.18 -2.87 19.56
C VAL A 66 -0.24 -2.44 19.19
N ARG A 67 -0.47 -1.14 19.17
CA ARG A 67 -1.68 -0.52 18.63
C ARG A 67 -1.36 0.25 17.36
N LEU A 68 -2.01 -0.11 16.26
CA LEU A 68 -1.92 0.60 14.98
C LEU A 68 -3.16 1.49 14.81
N MET A 69 -2.96 2.80 14.78
CA MET A 69 -4.03 3.79 14.61
C MET A 69 -3.96 4.40 13.21
N ILE A 70 -5.06 4.38 12.49
CA ILE A 70 -5.20 4.90 11.13
C ILE A 70 -6.16 6.08 11.15
N ALA A 71 -5.67 7.27 10.80
CA ALA A 71 -6.48 8.46 10.66
C ALA A 71 -7.36 8.39 9.38
N PRO A 72 -8.34 9.29 9.22
CA PRO A 72 -9.06 9.42 7.96
C PRO A 72 -8.10 9.70 6.79
N ILE A 73 -8.38 9.10 5.63
CA ILE A 73 -7.63 9.40 4.41
C ILE A 73 -8.17 10.71 3.84
N HIS A 74 -7.29 11.68 3.64
CA HIS A 74 -7.62 12.90 2.92
C HIS A 74 -7.20 12.76 1.46
N ILE A 75 -8.14 12.91 0.50
CA ILE A 75 -7.85 12.88 -0.94
C ILE A 75 -8.41 14.15 -1.56
N GLU A 76 -7.51 15.01 -2.02
CA GLU A 76 -7.81 16.25 -2.71
C GLU A 76 -7.66 16.08 -4.22
N ARG A 77 -8.57 16.71 -5.00
CA ARG A 77 -8.47 16.79 -6.46
C ARG A 77 -8.16 18.21 -6.89
N LEU A 78 -7.11 18.37 -7.65
CA LEU A 78 -6.67 19.64 -8.22
C LEU A 78 -6.72 19.57 -9.75
N THR A 79 -6.98 20.71 -10.41
CA THR A 79 -6.79 20.83 -11.86
C THR A 79 -5.31 20.99 -12.11
N LEU A 80 -4.69 20.05 -12.83
CA LEU A 80 -3.27 20.07 -13.14
C LEU A 80 -2.97 20.87 -14.41
N SER A 81 -3.81 20.70 -15.45
CA SER A 81 -3.65 21.42 -16.71
C SER A 81 -4.99 21.79 -17.33
N VAL A 82 -4.96 22.80 -18.20
CA VAL A 82 -6.12 23.23 -18.98
C VAL A 82 -5.81 23.19 -20.48
N ASN A 83 -6.83 22.95 -21.29
CA ASN A 83 -6.71 23.02 -22.74
C ASN A 83 -6.76 24.46 -23.28
N SER A 84 -6.64 24.63 -24.59
CA SER A 84 -6.67 25.95 -25.26
C SER A 84 -7.98 26.74 -25.06
N ARG A 85 -9.04 26.09 -24.58
CA ARG A 85 -10.35 26.69 -24.29
C ARG A 85 -10.54 26.99 -22.78
N GLY A 86 -9.48 26.80 -21.96
CA GLY A 86 -9.54 27.04 -20.53
C GLY A 86 -10.26 25.94 -19.71
N GLN A 87 -10.59 24.81 -20.33
CA GLN A 87 -11.24 23.68 -19.65
C GLN A 87 -10.19 22.75 -19.08
N ALA A 88 -10.45 22.14 -17.92
CA ALA A 88 -9.54 21.17 -17.32
C ALA A 88 -9.23 20.02 -18.31
N ALA A 89 -7.95 19.76 -18.56
CA ALA A 89 -7.45 18.68 -19.41
C ALA A 89 -6.94 17.52 -18.56
N GLU A 90 -6.36 17.80 -17.42
CA GLU A 90 -5.85 16.80 -16.48
C GLU A 90 -6.19 17.18 -15.06
N TYR A 91 -6.44 16.17 -14.25
CA TYR A 91 -6.60 16.27 -12.80
C TYR A 91 -5.46 15.56 -12.07
N GLU A 92 -5.14 16.11 -10.92
CA GLU A 92 -4.23 15.50 -9.95
C GLU A 92 -5.00 15.13 -8.69
N LEU A 93 -4.80 13.91 -8.19
CA LEU A 93 -5.25 13.48 -6.88
C LEU A 93 -4.06 13.41 -5.94
N ASN A 94 -4.14 14.11 -4.83
CA ASN A 94 -3.18 14.04 -3.73
C ASN A 94 -3.85 13.37 -2.54
N ALA A 95 -3.22 12.31 -2.03
CA ALA A 95 -3.70 11.59 -0.86
C ALA A 95 -2.73 11.73 0.30
N GLU A 96 -3.27 11.93 1.51
CA GLU A 96 -2.52 11.97 2.75
C GLU A 96 -3.16 11.04 3.78
N LEU A 97 -2.32 10.34 4.54
CA LEU A 97 -2.73 9.43 5.60
C LEU A 97 -1.74 9.55 6.78
N LYS A 98 -2.25 9.88 7.95
CA LYS A 98 -1.50 9.82 9.21
C LYS A 98 -1.71 8.46 9.87
N VAL A 99 -0.62 7.87 10.32
CA VAL A 99 -0.60 6.57 10.98
C VAL A 99 0.23 6.69 12.25
N ARG A 100 -0.27 6.14 13.36
CA ARG A 100 0.46 6.04 14.63
C ARG A 100 0.62 4.58 15.01
N LEU A 101 1.83 4.21 15.41
CA LEU A 101 2.18 2.91 15.92
C LEU A 101 2.62 3.08 17.38
N ILE A 102 1.85 2.53 18.30
CA ILE A 102 2.08 2.66 19.74
C ILE A 102 2.50 1.29 20.29
N GLN A 103 3.68 1.22 20.89
CA GLN A 103 4.11 0.05 21.67
C GLN A 103 3.52 0.16 23.08
N LEU A 104 2.72 -0.83 23.47
CA LEU A 104 1.96 -0.77 24.74
C LEU A 104 2.85 -1.02 25.96
N GLU A 105 3.91 -1.81 25.83
CA GLU A 105 4.83 -2.12 26.92
C GLU A 105 5.82 -0.98 27.20
N GLU A 106 6.37 -0.36 26.14
CA GLU A 106 7.40 0.67 26.25
C GLU A 106 6.85 2.10 26.21
N GLY A 107 5.57 2.26 25.87
CA GLY A 107 4.93 3.57 25.71
C GLY A 107 5.48 4.39 24.52
N THR A 108 6.23 3.74 23.63
CA THR A 108 6.81 4.42 22.46
C THR A 108 5.74 4.67 21.41
N ASP A 109 5.66 5.90 20.91
CA ASP A 109 4.71 6.35 19.89
C ASP A 109 5.49 6.81 18.65
N THR A 110 5.20 6.18 17.53
CA THR A 110 5.81 6.53 16.24
C THR A 110 4.73 6.97 15.26
N GLU A 111 4.85 8.19 14.77
CA GLU A 111 3.91 8.73 13.77
C GLU A 111 4.54 8.74 12.36
N TRP A 112 3.76 8.34 11.38
CA TRP A 112 4.11 8.41 9.96
C TRP A 112 3.07 9.19 9.17
N ASN A 113 3.54 10.13 8.34
CA ASN A 113 2.74 10.76 7.30
C ASN A 113 3.02 10.06 5.98
N LEU A 114 2.01 9.40 5.44
CA LEU A 114 2.07 8.74 4.15
C LEU A 114 1.32 9.59 3.13
N SER A 115 1.91 9.77 1.95
CA SER A 115 1.29 10.52 0.87
C SER A 115 1.35 9.74 -0.44
N GLY A 116 0.42 10.03 -1.34
CA GLY A 116 0.37 9.48 -2.67
C GLY A 116 -0.13 10.52 -3.66
N ARG A 117 0.24 10.34 -4.93
CA ARG A 117 -0.14 11.23 -6.03
C ARG A 117 -0.51 10.41 -7.25
N ARG A 118 -1.59 10.80 -7.94
CA ARG A 118 -2.00 10.26 -9.24
C ARG A 118 -2.46 11.38 -10.14
N ILE A 119 -2.24 11.19 -11.44
CA ILE A 119 -2.70 12.11 -12.47
C ILE A 119 -3.58 11.30 -13.42
N PHE A 120 -4.67 11.89 -13.88
CA PHE A 120 -5.54 11.30 -14.88
C PHE A 120 -6.12 12.35 -15.80
N SER A 121 -6.43 11.93 -17.04
CA SER A 121 -6.97 12.82 -18.06
C SER A 121 -8.47 13.05 -17.85
N ASN A 122 -8.92 14.27 -18.16
CA ASN A 122 -10.32 14.62 -18.21
C ASN A 122 -10.83 14.46 -19.64
N ASP A 123 -11.77 13.55 -19.84
CA ASP A 123 -12.49 13.47 -21.12
C ASP A 123 -13.68 14.44 -21.10
N ILE A 124 -13.49 15.56 -21.77
CA ILE A 124 -14.50 16.64 -21.86
C ILE A 124 -15.79 16.15 -22.53
N ASN A 125 -15.70 15.16 -23.39
CA ASN A 125 -16.85 14.62 -24.10
C ASN A 125 -17.56 13.51 -23.30
N SER A 126 -16.96 13.00 -22.23
CA SER A 126 -17.52 11.93 -21.42
C SER A 126 -17.24 12.12 -19.93
N VAL A 127 -18.15 12.81 -19.26
CA VAL A 127 -18.09 12.98 -17.79
C VAL A 127 -18.08 11.63 -17.06
N ILE A 128 -18.82 10.65 -17.57
CA ILE A 128 -18.89 9.30 -16.98
C ILE A 128 -17.54 8.61 -17.07
N ALA A 129 -16.81 8.73 -18.19
CA ALA A 129 -15.48 8.17 -18.33
C ALA A 129 -14.52 8.79 -17.33
N THR A 130 -14.51 10.12 -17.21
CA THR A 130 -13.69 10.85 -16.23
C THR A 130 -13.98 10.44 -14.79
N GLN A 131 -15.25 10.29 -14.40
CA GLN A 131 -15.63 9.85 -13.06
C GLN A 131 -15.19 8.39 -12.78
N SER A 132 -15.32 7.52 -13.78
CA SER A 132 -14.88 6.13 -13.68
C SER A 132 -13.36 6.05 -13.51
N GLU A 133 -12.61 6.83 -14.27
CA GLU A 133 -11.16 6.93 -14.15
C GLU A 133 -10.74 7.47 -12.78
N GLU A 134 -11.38 8.56 -12.31
CA GLU A 134 -11.12 9.10 -10.97
C GLU A 134 -11.30 8.04 -9.88
N LYS A 135 -12.37 7.23 -9.97
CA LYS A 135 -12.63 6.16 -9.02
C LYS A 135 -11.52 5.12 -9.00
N VAL A 136 -11.01 4.75 -10.17
CA VAL A 136 -9.88 3.81 -10.30
C VAL A 136 -8.62 4.42 -9.67
N GLN A 137 -8.32 5.68 -9.99
CA GLN A 137 -7.13 6.35 -9.47
C GLN A 137 -7.18 6.55 -7.94
N ARG A 138 -8.36 6.80 -7.37
CA ARG A 138 -8.55 6.83 -5.91
C ARG A 138 -8.27 5.46 -5.27
N GLN A 139 -8.72 4.36 -5.89
CA GLN A 139 -8.42 3.01 -5.40
C GLN A 139 -6.93 2.69 -5.48
N GLU A 140 -6.26 3.11 -6.55
CA GLU A 140 -4.81 2.93 -6.70
C GLU A 140 -4.01 3.75 -5.67
N LEU A 141 -4.47 4.95 -5.30
CA LEU A 141 -3.90 5.74 -4.21
C LEU A 141 -4.03 5.02 -2.87
N GLU A 142 -5.22 4.48 -2.56
CA GLU A 142 -5.42 3.71 -1.33
C GLU A 142 -4.51 2.47 -1.29
N ASN A 143 -4.37 1.74 -2.41
CA ASN A 143 -3.46 0.60 -2.50
C ASN A 143 -1.99 1.02 -2.29
N ASP A 144 -1.60 2.17 -2.83
CA ASP A 144 -0.25 2.72 -2.66
C ASP A 144 0.04 3.08 -1.19
N LEU A 145 -0.92 3.71 -0.51
CA LEU A 145 -0.82 4.02 0.92
C LEU A 145 -0.66 2.74 1.75
N ILE A 146 -1.43 1.68 1.45
CA ILE A 146 -1.28 0.37 2.12
C ILE A 146 0.13 -0.18 1.89
N ARG A 147 0.64 -0.18 0.65
CA ARG A 147 2.00 -0.65 0.34
C ARG A 147 3.07 0.13 1.12
N LYS A 148 2.93 1.46 1.18
CA LYS A 148 3.83 2.35 1.93
C LYS A 148 3.80 2.04 3.42
N LEU A 149 2.61 1.84 3.99
CA LEU A 149 2.43 1.46 5.39
C LEU A 149 3.10 0.11 5.67
N MET A 150 2.83 -0.92 4.84
CA MET A 150 3.46 -2.24 4.99
C MET A 150 4.99 -2.15 4.94
N ASN A 151 5.54 -1.30 4.06
CA ASN A 151 6.98 -1.09 4.00
C ASN A 151 7.54 -0.36 5.24
N ARG A 152 6.78 0.55 5.85
CA ARG A 152 7.15 1.18 7.13
C ARG A 152 7.14 0.17 8.27
N LEU A 153 6.09 -0.65 8.36
CA LEU A 153 5.98 -1.71 9.38
C LEU A 153 7.12 -2.74 9.26
N LYS A 154 7.50 -3.13 8.04
CA LYS A 154 8.65 -4.04 7.81
C LYS A 154 9.98 -3.46 8.30
N LYS A 155 10.14 -2.14 8.27
CA LYS A 155 11.34 -1.43 8.69
C LYS A 155 11.26 -0.91 10.12
N ALA A 156 10.11 -1.04 10.77
CA ALA A 156 9.93 -0.62 12.15
C ALA A 156 10.79 -1.52 13.03
N GLN A 157 12.00 -1.05 13.36
CA GLN A 157 12.83 -1.62 14.42
C GLN A 157 12.28 -1.02 15.72
N LEU A 158 11.34 -1.71 16.30
CA LEU A 158 10.90 -1.43 17.66
C LEU A 158 12.03 -1.97 18.57
N LYS A 159 12.66 -1.09 19.31
CA LYS A 159 13.67 -1.46 20.31
C LYS A 159 13.00 -2.08 21.51
#